data_b006d45b18fcb2fc40ccb1d63512bd0b
#
_entry.id   b006d45b18fcb2fc40ccb1d63512bd0b
#
_cell.length_a   1.000
_cell.length_b   1.000
_cell.length_c   1.000
_cell.angle_alpha   90.00
_cell.angle_beta   90.00
_cell.angle_gamma   90.00
#
_symmetry.space_group_name_H-M   'P 1'
#
loop_
_entity.id
_entity.type
_entity.pdbx_description
1 polymer ?
#
loop_
_entity_poly.entity_id
_entity_poly.type
_entity_poly.pdbx_seq_one_letter_code
_entity_poly.pdbx_strand_id
1 'polypeptide(L)'
;MVDLVTEQDGLHWDEKYSLEGLGPDCAPGPPRLFAANEYLFPTCGHAIDLACGRGLAAVWLAVRGLTVYGVDVSTVAVRFARDLAARYGVGDRCRFEVLDLDAGLPEGPAVDVIVCHLFRDARLDKTVIERLMPGGVLAVAVLSEVDHGPGPFRAAPGELHAAFSALTIVSEGEDGGEAWLLAVKA
;
A
#
# COMPACT_ATOMS: atom_id res chain seq x y z
N MET A 1 -23.46 -13.53 -0.75
CA MET A 1 -23.12 -13.69 -2.18
C MET A 1 -21.76 -13.04 -2.31
N VAL A 2 -20.68 -13.83 -2.23
CA VAL A 2 -19.32 -13.32 -2.46
C VAL A 2 -19.31 -12.97 -3.95
N ASP A 3 -18.95 -11.71 -4.27
CA ASP A 3 -19.04 -11.21 -5.62
C ASP A 3 -18.09 -12.01 -6.53
N LEU A 4 -18.61 -12.51 -7.64
CA LEU A 4 -17.83 -13.24 -8.67
C LEU A 4 -16.69 -12.38 -9.24
N VAL A 5 -16.72 -11.07 -9.10
CA VAL A 5 -15.66 -10.13 -9.49
C VAL A 5 -14.44 -10.30 -8.61
N THR A 6 -14.62 -10.44 -7.31
CA THR A 6 -13.57 -10.56 -6.29
C THR A 6 -12.75 -11.86 -6.39
N GLU A 7 -13.42 -13.01 -6.67
CA GLU A 7 -12.70 -14.27 -6.93
C GLU A 7 -11.86 -14.20 -8.22
N GLN A 8 -12.36 -13.49 -9.24
CA GLN A 8 -11.63 -13.29 -10.50
C GLN A 8 -10.40 -12.39 -10.31
N ASP A 9 -10.49 -11.36 -9.48
CA ASP A 9 -9.35 -10.49 -9.18
C ASP A 9 -8.26 -11.25 -8.42
N GLY A 10 -8.62 -12.03 -7.41
CA GLY A 10 -7.68 -12.89 -6.69
C GLY A 10 -6.94 -13.86 -7.61
N LEU A 11 -7.67 -14.54 -8.50
CA LEU A 11 -7.09 -15.47 -9.47
C LEU A 11 -6.18 -14.77 -10.49
N HIS A 12 -6.59 -13.60 -10.98
CA HIS A 12 -5.80 -12.81 -11.91
C HIS A 12 -4.44 -12.40 -11.30
N TRP A 13 -4.46 -11.89 -10.06
CA TRP A 13 -3.24 -11.49 -9.36
C TRP A 13 -2.39 -12.69 -8.96
N ASP A 14 -2.99 -13.81 -8.57
CA ASP A 14 -2.27 -15.06 -8.29
C ASP A 14 -1.51 -15.56 -9.52
N GLU A 15 -2.12 -15.52 -10.70
CA GLU A 15 -1.46 -15.87 -11.96
C GLU A 15 -0.29 -14.92 -12.24
N LYS A 16 -0.52 -13.62 -12.16
CA LYS A 16 0.51 -12.60 -12.40
C LYS A 16 1.71 -12.80 -11.47
N TYR A 17 1.48 -12.90 -10.15
CA TYR A 17 2.57 -13.09 -9.19
C TYR A 17 3.27 -14.44 -9.35
N SER A 18 2.56 -15.49 -9.77
CA SER A 18 3.15 -16.80 -10.06
C SER A 18 4.10 -16.75 -11.25
N LEU A 19 3.72 -16.03 -12.31
CA LEU A 19 4.54 -15.87 -13.52
C LEU A 19 5.79 -15.00 -13.27
N GLU A 20 5.64 -13.91 -12.54
CA GLU A 20 6.73 -12.98 -12.29
C GLU A 20 7.73 -13.49 -11.23
N GLY A 21 7.28 -14.35 -10.30
CA GLY A 21 8.09 -14.88 -9.18
C GLY A 21 8.63 -13.78 -8.25
N LEU A 22 9.52 -14.18 -7.33
CA LEU A 22 10.36 -13.23 -6.62
C LEU A 22 11.55 -12.91 -7.52
N GLY A 23 11.55 -11.74 -8.16
CA GLY A 23 12.70 -11.28 -8.92
C GLY A 23 13.96 -11.22 -8.05
N PRO A 24 15.16 -11.43 -8.63
CA PRO A 24 16.41 -11.46 -7.87
C PRO A 24 16.74 -10.15 -7.14
N ASP A 25 16.21 -9.03 -7.57
CA ASP A 25 16.54 -7.68 -7.10
C ASP A 25 15.45 -7.02 -6.22
N CYS A 26 14.50 -7.80 -5.69
CA CYS A 26 13.46 -7.26 -4.83
C CYS A 26 13.98 -7.04 -3.40
N ALA A 27 14.75 -5.99 -3.17
CA ALA A 27 15.10 -5.55 -1.83
C ALA A 27 13.94 -4.75 -1.22
N PRO A 28 13.61 -4.95 0.06
CA PRO A 28 12.67 -4.09 0.78
C PRO A 28 13.12 -2.63 0.74
N GLY A 29 12.18 -1.75 0.48
CA GLY A 29 12.43 -0.32 0.39
C GLY A 29 11.12 0.46 0.37
N PRO A 30 11.18 1.79 0.58
CA PRO A 30 10.01 2.62 0.33
C PRO A 30 9.66 2.53 -1.16
N PRO A 31 8.38 2.69 -1.55
CA PRO A 31 8.07 2.91 -2.95
C PRO A 31 8.96 4.03 -3.48
N ARG A 32 9.55 3.87 -4.68
CA ARG A 32 10.62 4.74 -5.19
C ARG A 32 10.27 6.24 -5.14
N LEU A 33 8.99 6.57 -5.29
CA LEU A 33 8.47 7.96 -5.27
C LEU A 33 8.61 8.63 -3.89
N PHE A 34 8.78 7.86 -2.82
CA PHE A 34 8.90 8.36 -1.45
C PHE A 34 10.33 8.24 -0.89
N ALA A 35 11.29 7.75 -1.66
CA ALA A 35 12.67 7.55 -1.20
C ALA A 35 13.33 8.84 -0.68
N ALA A 36 13.07 9.98 -1.33
CA ALA A 36 13.60 11.27 -0.88
C ALA A 36 12.99 11.77 0.44
N ASN A 37 11.84 11.22 0.83
CA ASN A 37 11.10 11.59 2.04
C ASN A 37 11.13 10.47 3.11
N GLU A 38 12.05 9.53 3.01
CA GLU A 38 12.18 8.40 3.93
C GLU A 38 12.25 8.82 5.40
N TYR A 39 12.81 9.97 5.69
CA TYR A 39 12.93 10.54 7.04
C TYR A 39 11.60 10.83 7.75
N LEU A 40 10.50 10.93 7.00
CA LEU A 40 9.15 11.14 7.56
C LEU A 40 8.54 9.85 8.14
N PHE A 41 9.01 8.70 7.70
CA PHE A 41 8.49 7.44 8.21
C PHE A 41 9.12 7.13 9.57
N PRO A 42 8.28 6.86 10.60
CA PRO A 42 8.77 6.58 11.94
C PRO A 42 9.60 5.28 12.01
N THR A 43 10.29 5.09 13.11
CA THR A 43 11.08 3.89 13.41
C THR A 43 10.46 3.01 14.48
N CYS A 44 9.23 3.29 14.88
CA CYS A 44 8.43 2.49 15.80
C CYS A 44 6.94 2.78 15.56
N GLY A 45 6.06 1.97 16.14
CA GLY A 45 4.63 2.10 16.00
C GLY A 45 4.03 1.05 15.07
N HIS A 46 2.88 1.36 14.48
CA HIS A 46 2.08 0.44 13.67
C HIS A 46 1.88 0.96 12.26
N ALA A 47 1.92 0.06 11.28
CA ALA A 47 1.65 0.38 9.89
C ALA A 47 0.67 -0.59 9.24
N ILE A 48 -0.03 -0.10 8.22
CA ILE A 48 -0.82 -0.92 7.30
C ILE A 48 -0.24 -0.74 5.90
N ASP A 49 -0.05 -1.84 5.18
CA ASP A 49 0.31 -1.87 3.76
C ASP A 49 -0.88 -2.45 2.97
N LEU A 50 -1.59 -1.57 2.26
CA LEU A 50 -2.80 -1.89 1.49
C LEU A 50 -2.41 -2.36 0.10
N ALA A 51 -2.96 -3.50 -0.33
CA ALA A 51 -2.54 -4.21 -1.54
C ALA A 51 -1.02 -4.41 -1.55
N CYS A 52 -0.51 -5.04 -0.50
CA CYS A 52 0.91 -5.09 -0.17
C CYS A 52 1.76 -5.89 -1.18
N GLY A 53 1.15 -6.62 -2.09
CA GLY A 53 1.83 -7.46 -3.06
C GLY A 53 2.84 -8.39 -2.38
N ARG A 54 4.08 -8.35 -2.85
CA ARG A 54 5.19 -9.16 -2.31
C ARG A 54 5.76 -8.63 -0.99
N GLY A 55 5.16 -7.60 -0.40
CA GLY A 55 5.50 -7.07 0.92
C GLY A 55 6.77 -6.21 0.98
N LEU A 56 7.23 -5.65 -0.14
CA LEU A 56 8.47 -4.87 -0.16
C LEU A 56 8.42 -3.65 0.78
N ALA A 57 7.33 -2.88 0.73
CA ALA A 57 7.13 -1.74 1.62
C ALA A 57 6.89 -2.18 3.06
N ALA A 58 6.05 -3.22 3.26
CA ALA A 58 5.76 -3.77 4.59
C ALA A 58 7.04 -4.25 5.29
N VAL A 59 7.87 -5.04 4.62
CA VAL A 59 9.11 -5.57 5.20
C VAL A 59 10.11 -4.45 5.46
N TRP A 60 10.20 -3.45 4.57
CA TRP A 60 11.02 -2.27 4.81
C TRP A 60 10.59 -1.51 6.08
N LEU A 61 9.28 -1.27 6.27
CA LEU A 61 8.75 -0.65 7.49
C LEU A 61 9.06 -1.48 8.74
N ALA A 62 8.96 -2.80 8.65
CA ALA A 62 9.28 -3.71 9.76
C ALA A 62 10.77 -3.71 10.10
N VAL A 63 11.67 -3.66 9.11
CA VAL A 63 13.12 -3.49 9.33
C VAL A 63 13.43 -2.16 10.01
N ARG A 64 12.67 -1.11 9.74
CA ARG A 64 12.77 0.18 10.45
C ARG A 64 12.29 0.12 11.91
N GLY A 65 11.53 -0.90 12.29
CA GLY A 65 11.08 -1.10 13.68
C GLY A 65 9.58 -1.06 13.90
N LEU A 66 8.76 -0.86 12.86
CA LEU A 66 7.29 -0.88 12.98
C LEU A 66 6.75 -2.31 13.08
N THR A 67 5.57 -2.45 13.66
CA THR A 67 4.71 -3.63 13.51
C THR A 67 3.78 -3.40 12.34
N VAL A 68 3.80 -4.27 11.34
CA VAL A 68 3.14 -4.05 10.06
C VAL A 68 2.04 -5.07 9.82
N TYR A 69 0.90 -4.60 9.37
CA TYR A 69 -0.19 -5.41 8.85
C TYR A 69 -0.33 -5.20 7.35
N GLY A 70 0.08 -6.17 6.56
CA GLY A 70 -0.05 -6.17 5.10
C GLY A 70 -1.25 -7.00 4.65
N VAL A 71 -2.02 -6.48 3.73
CA VAL A 71 -3.16 -7.18 3.13
C VAL A 71 -3.09 -7.14 1.61
N ASP A 72 -3.46 -8.25 0.99
CA ASP A 72 -3.56 -8.37 -0.48
C ASP A 72 -4.63 -9.41 -0.83
N VAL A 73 -5.27 -9.28 -1.98
CA VAL A 73 -6.26 -10.25 -2.45
C VAL A 73 -5.61 -11.54 -2.94
N SER A 74 -4.33 -11.49 -3.33
CA SER A 74 -3.59 -12.63 -3.86
C SER A 74 -2.97 -13.49 -2.76
N THR A 75 -3.31 -14.78 -2.76
CA THR A 75 -2.69 -15.78 -1.88
C THR A 75 -1.21 -15.99 -2.18
N VAL A 76 -0.83 -15.86 -3.46
CA VAL A 76 0.56 -15.99 -3.91
C VAL A 76 1.39 -14.80 -3.42
N ALA A 77 0.86 -13.57 -3.54
CA ALA A 77 1.53 -12.37 -3.05
C ALA A 77 1.77 -12.44 -1.55
N VAL A 78 0.72 -12.78 -0.76
CA VAL A 78 0.81 -12.92 0.70
C VAL A 78 1.84 -13.96 1.11
N ARG A 79 1.94 -15.09 0.40
CA ARG A 79 2.99 -16.08 0.65
C ARG A 79 4.38 -15.49 0.42
N PHE A 80 4.59 -14.79 -0.70
CA PHE A 80 5.87 -14.14 -0.98
C PHE A 80 6.23 -13.07 0.06
N ALA A 81 5.25 -12.30 0.53
CA ALA A 81 5.46 -11.30 1.58
C ALA A 81 5.93 -11.95 2.90
N ARG A 82 5.32 -13.08 3.29
CA ARG A 82 5.75 -13.85 4.47
C ARG A 82 7.16 -14.42 4.31
N ASP A 83 7.47 -14.97 3.15
CA ASP A 83 8.81 -15.50 2.85
C ASP A 83 9.86 -14.38 2.85
N LEU A 84 9.50 -13.19 2.35
CA LEU A 84 10.37 -12.03 2.38
C LEU A 84 10.63 -11.57 3.82
N ALA A 85 9.60 -11.43 4.64
CA ALA A 85 9.73 -11.05 6.06
C ALA A 85 10.60 -12.04 6.84
N ALA A 86 10.43 -13.34 6.60
CA ALA A 86 11.27 -14.38 7.20
C ALA A 86 12.75 -14.24 6.79
N ARG A 87 13.05 -13.99 5.50
CA ARG A 87 14.42 -13.79 5.00
C ARG A 87 15.11 -12.57 5.62
N TYR A 88 14.34 -11.52 5.94
CA TYR A 88 14.87 -10.31 6.57
C TYR A 88 14.83 -10.35 8.10
N GLY A 89 14.40 -11.48 8.70
CA GLY A 89 14.37 -11.66 10.16
C GLY A 89 13.34 -10.80 10.88
N VAL A 90 12.29 -10.37 10.18
CA VAL A 90 11.23 -9.49 10.74
C VAL A 90 9.83 -10.15 10.70
N GLY A 91 9.78 -11.48 10.57
CA GLY A 91 8.52 -12.21 10.53
C GLY A 91 7.62 -11.95 11.75
N ASP A 92 8.20 -11.79 12.93
CA ASP A 92 7.46 -11.50 14.17
C ASP A 92 6.85 -10.09 14.21
N ARG A 93 7.30 -9.19 13.32
CA ARG A 93 6.79 -7.82 13.19
C ARG A 93 5.79 -7.67 12.05
N CYS A 94 5.66 -8.68 11.19
CA CYS A 94 4.80 -8.64 10.01
C CYS A 94 3.65 -9.64 10.16
N ARG A 95 2.42 -9.15 10.03
CA ARG A 95 1.22 -9.96 9.83
C ARG A 95 0.77 -9.75 8.39
N PHE A 96 0.63 -10.83 7.62
CA PHE A 96 0.10 -10.76 6.26
C PHE A 96 -1.15 -11.63 6.13
N GLU A 97 -2.20 -11.06 5.54
CA GLU A 97 -3.47 -11.76 5.33
C GLU A 97 -3.98 -11.58 3.90
N VAL A 98 -4.64 -12.63 3.43
CA VAL A 98 -5.42 -12.54 2.20
C VAL A 98 -6.73 -11.85 2.55
N LEU A 99 -6.93 -10.65 2.01
CA LEU A 99 -8.10 -9.82 2.29
C LEU A 99 -8.46 -9.01 1.06
N ASP A 100 -9.74 -8.98 0.76
CA ASP A 100 -10.30 -8.16 -0.28
C ASP A 100 -10.69 -6.79 0.27
N LEU A 101 -10.07 -5.75 -0.28
CA LEU A 101 -10.32 -4.37 0.10
C LEU A 101 -11.68 -3.84 -0.39
N ASP A 102 -12.38 -4.54 -1.28
CA ASP A 102 -13.77 -4.23 -1.62
C ASP A 102 -14.70 -4.32 -0.40
N ALA A 103 -14.36 -5.16 0.58
CA ALA A 103 -15.05 -5.24 1.86
C ALA A 103 -14.69 -4.09 2.82
N GLY A 104 -13.73 -3.24 2.47
CA GLY A 104 -13.22 -2.17 3.30
C GLY A 104 -11.83 -2.45 3.90
N LEU A 105 -11.35 -1.51 4.72
CA LEU A 105 -10.09 -1.68 5.44
C LEU A 105 -10.20 -2.76 6.53
N PRO A 106 -9.11 -3.49 6.82
CA PRO A 106 -9.09 -4.42 7.93
C PRO A 106 -9.38 -3.70 9.26
N GLU A 107 -10.15 -4.33 10.13
CA GLU A 107 -10.45 -3.78 11.45
C GLU A 107 -9.18 -3.65 12.31
N GLY A 108 -9.20 -2.69 13.25
CA GLY A 108 -8.11 -2.51 14.22
C GLY A 108 -7.96 -1.05 14.67
N PRO A 109 -6.95 -0.76 15.49
CA PRO A 109 -6.67 0.58 16.01
C PRO A 109 -6.13 1.53 14.94
N ALA A 110 -6.09 2.82 15.24
CA ALA A 110 -5.39 3.80 14.42
C ALA A 110 -3.89 3.48 14.35
N VAL A 111 -3.25 3.84 13.24
CA VAL A 111 -1.86 3.49 12.92
C VAL A 111 -1.02 4.72 12.59
N ASP A 112 0.29 4.57 12.72
CA ASP A 112 1.27 5.62 12.47
C ASP A 112 1.59 5.78 10.96
N VAL A 113 1.42 4.71 10.17
CA VAL A 113 1.70 4.73 8.73
C VAL A 113 0.66 3.93 7.96
N ILE A 114 0.19 4.49 6.85
CA ILE A 114 -0.53 3.72 5.83
C ILE A 114 0.23 3.89 4.51
N VAL A 115 0.57 2.76 3.88
CA VAL A 115 1.13 2.70 2.52
C VAL A 115 0.11 2.04 1.60
N CYS A 116 -0.04 2.59 0.40
CA CYS A 116 -0.82 2.00 -0.67
C CYS A 116 -0.06 2.23 -2.00
N HIS A 117 0.37 1.15 -2.66
CA HIS A 117 1.16 1.24 -3.87
C HIS A 117 0.53 0.44 -5.01
N LEU A 118 0.24 1.11 -6.12
CA LEU A 118 -0.37 0.57 -7.34
C LEU A 118 -1.79 -0.02 -7.14
N PHE A 119 -2.50 0.48 -6.14
CA PHE A 119 -3.91 0.18 -5.89
C PHE A 119 -4.68 1.47 -5.64
N ARG A 120 -5.88 1.60 -6.20
CA ARG A 120 -6.76 2.76 -6.04
C ARG A 120 -8.20 2.33 -5.87
N ASP A 121 -8.78 2.74 -4.75
CA ASP A 121 -10.22 2.68 -4.51
C ASP A 121 -10.66 3.91 -3.73
N ALA A 122 -11.35 4.83 -4.40
CA ALA A 122 -11.83 6.09 -3.81
C ALA A 122 -12.81 5.88 -2.64
N ARG A 123 -13.47 4.72 -2.56
CA ARG A 123 -14.39 4.39 -1.46
C ARG A 123 -13.68 4.31 -0.11
N LEU A 124 -12.36 4.03 -0.13
CA LEU A 124 -11.54 3.85 1.07
C LEU A 124 -10.96 5.17 1.63
N ASP A 125 -10.98 6.26 0.87
CA ASP A 125 -10.27 7.51 1.21
C ASP A 125 -10.61 8.02 2.61
N LYS A 126 -11.90 8.12 2.92
CA LYS A 126 -12.36 8.58 4.24
C LYS A 126 -11.85 7.66 5.36
N THR A 127 -11.98 6.36 5.17
CA THR A 127 -11.58 5.36 6.18
C THR A 127 -10.06 5.34 6.36
N VAL A 128 -9.28 5.55 5.29
CA VAL A 128 -7.83 5.71 5.34
C VAL A 128 -7.45 6.91 6.21
N ILE A 129 -8.08 8.09 5.98
CA ILE A 129 -7.83 9.29 6.79
C ILE A 129 -8.20 9.04 8.26
N GLU A 130 -9.35 8.43 8.53
CA GLU A 130 -9.81 8.13 9.89
C GLU A 130 -8.88 7.16 10.61
N ARG A 131 -8.31 6.19 9.88
CA ARG A 131 -7.43 5.13 10.41
C ARG A 131 -6.05 5.63 10.82
N LEU A 132 -5.59 6.78 10.33
CA LEU A 132 -4.33 7.37 10.75
C LEU A 132 -4.42 7.99 12.14
N MET A 133 -3.37 7.82 12.94
CA MET A 133 -3.14 8.59 14.17
C MET A 133 -2.86 10.06 13.83
N PRO A 134 -3.11 11.02 14.75
CA PRO A 134 -2.51 12.35 14.64
C PRO A 134 -0.97 12.23 14.49
N GLY A 135 -0.39 12.94 13.55
CA GLY A 135 1.02 12.79 13.16
C GLY A 135 1.33 11.61 12.24
N GLY A 136 0.33 10.77 11.96
CA GLY A 136 0.50 9.60 11.09
C GLY A 136 0.73 9.96 9.63
N VAL A 137 1.50 9.12 8.94
CA VAL A 137 1.95 9.32 7.55
C VAL A 137 1.10 8.48 6.60
N LEU A 138 0.59 9.12 5.54
CA LEU A 138 -0.03 8.46 4.39
C LEU A 138 0.92 8.54 3.19
N ALA A 139 1.23 7.41 2.59
CA ALA A 139 2.00 7.30 1.35
C ALA A 139 1.19 6.52 0.30
N VAL A 140 0.64 7.22 -0.67
CA VAL A 140 -0.16 6.64 -1.77
C VAL A 140 0.55 6.89 -3.09
N ALA A 141 0.76 5.84 -3.87
CA ALA A 141 1.23 5.93 -5.25
C ALA A 141 0.40 4.96 -6.11
N VAL A 142 -0.18 5.47 -7.18
CA VAL A 142 -1.11 4.74 -8.03
C VAL A 142 -0.81 4.99 -9.51
N LEU A 143 -1.40 4.20 -10.38
CA LEU A 143 -1.38 4.53 -11.80
C LEU A 143 -2.18 5.82 -12.04
N SER A 144 -1.73 6.66 -12.97
CA SER A 144 -2.42 7.90 -13.38
C SER A 144 -3.17 7.71 -14.70
N GLU A 145 -4.27 8.45 -14.86
CA GLU A 145 -4.95 8.60 -16.15
C GLU A 145 -4.24 9.60 -17.07
N VAL A 146 -3.33 10.41 -16.52
CA VAL A 146 -2.52 11.36 -17.30
C VAL A 146 -1.70 10.59 -18.33
N ASP A 147 -1.82 10.97 -19.59
CA ASP A 147 -1.19 10.35 -20.77
C ASP A 147 -1.60 8.90 -21.10
N HIS A 148 -2.44 8.26 -20.28
CA HIS A 148 -2.84 6.87 -20.45
C HIS A 148 -4.35 6.65 -20.55
N GLY A 149 -5.16 7.67 -20.20
CA GLY A 149 -6.62 7.59 -20.16
C GLY A 149 -7.18 6.74 -19.01
N PRO A 150 -8.52 6.69 -18.88
CA PRO A 150 -9.21 5.97 -17.82
C PRO A 150 -8.88 4.46 -17.79
N GLY A 151 -8.78 3.91 -16.58
CA GLY A 151 -8.51 2.48 -16.40
C GLY A 151 -8.62 2.05 -14.93
N PRO A 152 -8.64 0.73 -14.68
CA PRO A 152 -8.72 0.22 -13.31
C PRO A 152 -7.50 0.66 -12.51
N PHE A 153 -7.72 0.95 -11.22
CA PHE A 153 -6.69 1.36 -10.26
C PHE A 153 -5.89 2.61 -10.66
N ARG A 154 -6.47 3.45 -11.52
CA ARG A 154 -5.90 4.73 -11.95
C ARG A 154 -6.57 5.88 -11.20
N ALA A 155 -5.80 6.90 -10.88
CA ALA A 155 -6.32 8.17 -10.39
C ALA A 155 -6.55 9.14 -11.55
N ALA A 156 -7.68 9.84 -11.52
CA ALA A 156 -7.91 10.97 -12.41
C ALA A 156 -6.96 12.15 -12.06
N PRO A 157 -6.68 13.06 -12.99
CA PRO A 157 -5.83 14.22 -12.72
C PRO A 157 -6.26 14.99 -11.47
N GLY A 158 -5.35 15.19 -10.51
CA GLY A 158 -5.60 15.90 -9.25
C GLY A 158 -6.49 15.15 -8.24
N GLU A 159 -6.90 13.91 -8.52
CA GLU A 159 -7.77 13.13 -7.64
C GLU A 159 -7.17 12.90 -6.26
N LEU A 160 -5.90 12.51 -6.17
CA LEU A 160 -5.25 12.26 -4.88
C LEU A 160 -5.20 13.52 -4.01
N HIS A 161 -4.89 14.68 -4.61
CA HIS A 161 -4.93 15.96 -3.91
C HIS A 161 -6.32 16.23 -3.32
N ALA A 162 -7.36 16.09 -4.13
CA ALA A 162 -8.73 16.34 -3.69
C ALA A 162 -9.16 15.36 -2.60
N ALA A 163 -8.86 14.07 -2.75
CA ALA A 163 -9.22 13.00 -1.83
C ALA A 163 -8.60 13.18 -0.43
N PHE A 164 -7.34 13.61 -0.37
CA PHE A 164 -6.57 13.71 0.86
C PHE A 164 -6.27 15.14 1.32
N SER A 165 -7.02 16.13 0.81
CA SER A 165 -6.89 17.56 1.16
C SER A 165 -7.11 17.88 2.64
N ALA A 166 -7.73 16.98 3.41
CA ALA A 166 -7.87 17.08 4.87
C ALA A 166 -6.55 16.80 5.63
N LEU A 167 -5.53 16.26 4.95
CA LEU A 167 -4.20 16.00 5.50
C LEU A 167 -3.24 17.12 5.11
N THR A 168 -2.13 17.25 5.83
CA THR A 168 -1.03 18.12 5.43
C THR A 168 -0.20 17.44 4.35
N ILE A 169 -0.36 17.85 3.10
CA ILE A 169 0.36 17.30 1.96
C ILE A 169 1.82 17.78 2.00
N VAL A 170 2.76 16.85 2.00
CA VAL A 170 4.21 17.10 2.06
C VAL A 170 4.85 17.01 0.67
N SER A 171 4.43 16.03 -0.13
CA SER A 171 4.90 15.82 -1.49
C SER A 171 3.78 15.18 -2.31
N GLU A 172 3.62 15.65 -3.52
CA GLU A 172 2.68 15.07 -4.48
C GLU A 172 3.17 15.30 -5.91
N GLY A 173 2.62 14.58 -6.84
CA GLY A 173 2.87 14.77 -8.25
C GLY A 173 2.18 13.75 -9.14
N GLU A 174 2.25 14.04 -10.42
CA GLU A 174 1.75 13.18 -11.49
C GLU A 174 2.76 13.21 -12.64
N ASP A 175 3.43 12.11 -12.90
CA ASP A 175 4.41 11.97 -13.97
C ASP A 175 4.66 10.49 -14.32
N GLY A 176 5.04 10.25 -15.56
CA GLY A 176 5.42 8.90 -16.02
C GLY A 176 4.32 7.85 -15.87
N GLY A 177 3.04 8.25 -15.88
CA GLY A 177 1.90 7.35 -15.74
C GLY A 177 1.60 6.95 -14.29
N GLU A 178 2.23 7.59 -13.31
CA GLU A 178 1.97 7.42 -11.89
C GLU A 178 1.50 8.76 -11.26
N ALA A 179 0.60 8.68 -10.29
CA ALA A 179 0.23 9.76 -9.39
C ALA A 179 0.62 9.37 -7.97
N TRP A 180 1.17 10.31 -7.20
CA TRP A 180 1.56 10.03 -5.82
C TRP A 180 1.25 11.18 -4.87
N LEU A 181 1.07 10.83 -3.62
CA LEU A 181 0.86 11.76 -2.53
C LEU A 181 1.47 11.22 -1.24
N LEU A 182 2.25 12.06 -0.57
CA LEU A 182 2.75 11.85 0.78
C LEU A 182 2.16 12.93 1.67
N ALA A 183 1.46 12.55 2.72
CA ALA A 183 0.79 13.48 3.61
C ALA A 183 0.89 13.05 5.08
N VAL A 184 0.66 14.01 5.98
CA VAL A 184 0.66 13.80 7.43
C VAL A 184 -0.68 14.27 7.98
N LYS A 185 -1.27 13.47 8.87
CA LYS A 185 -2.49 13.85 9.59
C LYS A 185 -2.15 14.85 10.71
N ALA A 186 -2.83 15.98 10.73
CA ALA A 186 -2.69 16.99 11.78
C ALA A 186 -3.13 16.48 13.17
#